data_6fc0c0aa345aaafa1efc01bce178fa87
#
_entry.id   6fc0c0aa345aaafa1efc01bce178fa87
#
_cell.length_a   1.000
_cell.length_b   1.000
_cell.length_c   1.000
_cell.angle_alpha   90.00
_cell.angle_beta   90.00
_cell.angle_gamma   90.00
#
_symmetry.space_group_name_H-M   'P 1'
#
loop_
_entity.id
_entity.type
_entity.pdbx_description
1 polymer ?
#
loop_
_entity_poly.entity_id
_entity_poly.type
_entity_poly.pdbx_seq_one_letter_code
_entity_poly.pdbx_strand_id
1 'polypeptide(L)'
;IDSAGLALKSSNAIILRGGSDSINSNKVLKNIFMEEGKKQGLPDGAVQLIENTDREIVKDFIRLNKYIDVIIPRGGKGLKNFIIGNATVPVIETGAGLCHIFVDESADIKKAIPIIENAKTQRCSTCNTIETLLVHENAAEELLPELSRVLAGDKVELRADEKAFEIIKKSGTEVKKATEEDWET
;
A
#
# COMPACT_ATOMS: atom_id res chain seq x y z
N ILE A 1 -2.37 15.61 1.26
CA ILE A 1 -3.48 16.26 2.00
C ILE A 1 -3.68 15.55 3.33
N ASP A 2 -3.86 14.24 3.36
CA ASP A 2 -4.18 13.47 4.58
C ASP A 2 -3.17 13.69 5.70
N SER A 3 -1.87 13.57 5.40
CA SER A 3 -0.81 13.79 6.39
C SER A 3 -0.82 15.20 6.97
N ALA A 4 -1.09 16.22 6.12
CA ALA A 4 -1.19 17.60 6.59
C ALA A 4 -2.40 17.81 7.49
N GLY A 5 -3.57 17.24 7.11
CA GLY A 5 -4.77 17.30 7.92
C GLY A 5 -4.60 16.66 9.29
N LEU A 6 -3.97 15.47 9.34
CA LEU A 6 -3.70 14.77 10.60
C LEU A 6 -2.71 15.53 11.49
N ALA A 7 -1.61 16.05 10.90
CA ALA A 7 -0.62 16.84 11.64
C ALA A 7 -1.27 18.08 12.27
N LEU A 8 -1.99 18.87 11.48
CA LEU A 8 -2.63 20.09 11.99
C LEU A 8 -3.73 19.80 13.01
N LYS A 9 -4.52 18.74 12.81
CA LYS A 9 -5.54 18.34 13.78
C LYS A 9 -4.96 17.94 15.13
N SER A 10 -3.72 17.49 15.15
CA SER A 10 -2.96 17.17 16.37
C SER A 10 -2.02 18.30 16.81
N SER A 11 -2.18 19.51 16.27
CA SER A 11 -1.39 20.72 16.59
C SER A 11 0.10 20.59 16.27
N ASN A 12 0.46 19.79 15.27
CA ASN A 12 1.82 19.64 14.78
C ASN A 12 2.04 20.41 13.47
N ALA A 13 3.23 20.97 13.30
CA ALA A 13 3.69 21.41 11.98
C ALA A 13 4.11 20.21 11.13
N ILE A 14 4.08 20.38 9.82
CA ILE A 14 4.48 19.32 8.90
C ILE A 14 5.33 19.85 7.75
N ILE A 15 6.40 19.12 7.44
CA ILE A 15 7.23 19.33 6.26
C ILE A 15 6.96 18.21 5.27
N LEU A 16 6.45 18.56 4.10
CA LEU A 16 6.11 17.61 3.04
C LEU A 16 7.25 17.50 2.03
N ARG A 17 7.47 16.33 1.51
CA ARG A 17 8.35 16.08 0.36
C ARG A 17 7.63 15.16 -0.62
N GLY A 18 7.52 15.58 -1.88
CA GLY A 18 6.92 14.79 -2.96
C GLY A 18 7.96 14.33 -3.98
N GLY A 19 7.53 13.47 -4.90
CA GLY A 19 8.32 13.09 -6.08
C GLY A 19 8.32 14.19 -7.14
N SER A 20 9.23 14.09 -8.13
CA SER A 20 9.35 15.02 -9.27
C SER A 20 8.06 15.13 -10.08
N ASP A 21 7.37 14.02 -10.28
CA ASP A 21 6.19 13.94 -11.15
C ASP A 21 4.99 14.75 -10.63
N SER A 22 4.91 14.94 -9.31
CA SER A 22 3.78 15.61 -8.65
C SER A 22 4.13 16.97 -8.04
N ILE A 23 5.34 17.48 -8.22
CA ILE A 23 5.81 18.66 -7.50
C ILE A 23 4.93 19.90 -7.75
N ASN A 24 4.50 20.13 -8.99
CA ASN A 24 3.67 21.27 -9.31
C ASN A 24 2.28 21.18 -8.65
N SER A 25 1.66 20.02 -8.67
CA SER A 25 0.39 19.77 -7.97
C SER A 25 0.55 19.93 -6.45
N ASN A 26 1.64 19.44 -5.89
CA ASN A 26 1.94 19.59 -4.47
C ASN A 26 2.14 21.05 -4.05
N LYS A 27 2.80 21.89 -4.90
CA LYS A 27 2.93 23.32 -4.65
C LYS A 27 1.58 24.02 -4.61
N VAL A 28 0.73 23.77 -5.59
CA VAL A 28 -0.61 24.36 -5.66
C VAL A 28 -1.45 23.96 -4.44
N LEU A 29 -1.50 22.65 -4.12
CA LEU A 29 -2.26 22.16 -2.98
C LEU A 29 -1.76 22.73 -1.65
N LYS A 30 -0.44 22.80 -1.46
CA LYS A 30 0.17 23.40 -0.25
C LYS A 30 -0.19 24.88 -0.14
N ASN A 31 -0.14 25.64 -1.25
CA ASN A 31 -0.44 27.06 -1.24
C ASN A 31 -1.92 27.31 -0.91
N ILE A 32 -2.85 26.60 -1.53
CA ILE A 32 -4.29 26.67 -1.21
C ILE A 32 -4.51 26.32 0.27
N PHE A 33 -3.86 25.26 0.76
CA PHE A 33 -4.00 24.82 2.15
C PHE A 33 -3.54 25.90 3.14
N MET A 34 -2.42 26.55 2.85
CA MET A 34 -1.88 27.62 3.70
C MET A 34 -2.69 28.93 3.58
N GLU A 35 -3.16 29.27 2.39
CA GLU A 35 -3.98 30.46 2.17
C GLU A 35 -5.30 30.37 2.95
N GLU A 36 -6.01 29.25 2.83
CA GLU A 36 -7.27 29.06 3.55
C GLU A 36 -7.03 28.88 5.07
N GLY A 37 -5.96 28.19 5.44
CA GLY A 37 -5.59 28.01 6.84
C GLY A 37 -5.26 29.31 7.56
N LYS A 38 -4.56 30.25 6.90
CA LYS A 38 -4.28 31.58 7.45
C LYS A 38 -5.55 32.36 7.79
N LYS A 39 -6.59 32.25 6.98
CA LYS A 39 -7.90 32.89 7.26
C LYS A 39 -8.53 32.36 8.56
N GLN A 40 -8.12 31.16 9.00
CA GLN A 40 -8.56 30.51 10.23
C GLN A 40 -7.52 30.57 11.35
N GLY A 41 -6.49 31.40 11.21
CA GLY A 41 -5.47 31.59 12.24
C GLY A 41 -4.32 30.59 12.21
N LEU A 42 -4.16 29.79 11.15
CA LEU A 42 -3.04 28.87 11.03
C LEU A 42 -1.72 29.66 10.93
N PRO A 43 -0.71 29.35 11.77
CA PRO A 43 0.58 30.02 11.74
C PRO A 43 1.33 29.84 10.42
N ASP A 44 2.13 30.82 10.05
CA ASP A 44 3.07 30.69 8.94
C ASP A 44 4.05 29.53 9.21
N GLY A 45 4.28 28.73 8.17
CA GLY A 45 5.19 27.59 8.27
C GLY A 45 4.59 26.31 8.89
N ALA A 46 3.30 26.31 9.29
CA ALA A 46 2.66 25.10 9.81
C ALA A 46 2.62 23.96 8.79
N VAL A 47 2.49 24.27 7.49
CA VAL A 47 2.63 23.31 6.41
C VAL A 47 3.69 23.80 5.44
N GLN A 48 4.77 23.06 5.32
CA GLN A 48 5.89 23.37 4.44
C GLN A 48 6.04 22.29 3.36
N LEU A 49 6.62 22.67 2.22
CA LEU A 49 6.94 21.74 1.14
C LEU A 49 8.40 21.93 0.73
N ILE A 50 9.16 20.85 0.71
CA ILE A 50 10.48 20.82 0.10
C ILE A 50 10.29 20.76 -1.42
N GLU A 51 10.67 21.83 -2.11
CA GLU A 51 10.51 21.95 -3.56
C GLU A 51 11.64 21.28 -4.35
N ASN A 52 12.78 21.07 -3.69
CA ASN A 52 13.85 20.30 -4.29
C ASN A 52 13.49 18.81 -4.36
N THR A 53 13.41 18.28 -5.57
CA THR A 53 13.04 16.89 -5.83
C THR A 53 14.22 15.93 -5.87
N ASP A 54 15.46 16.43 -5.71
CA ASP A 54 16.65 15.61 -5.66
C ASP A 54 16.56 14.58 -4.52
N ARG A 55 16.90 13.34 -4.84
CA ARG A 55 16.89 12.25 -3.85
C ARG A 55 18.00 12.38 -2.82
N GLU A 56 19.10 13.03 -3.16
CA GLU A 56 20.23 13.23 -2.25
C GLU A 56 19.84 14.06 -1.01
N ILE A 57 18.93 15.01 -1.16
CA ILE A 57 18.46 15.82 -0.02
C ILE A 57 17.80 14.97 1.08
N VAL A 58 17.30 13.79 0.74
CA VAL A 58 16.68 12.89 1.73
C VAL A 58 17.73 12.43 2.75
N LYS A 59 18.99 12.25 2.32
CA LYS A 59 20.10 11.80 3.19
C LYS A 59 20.36 12.78 4.32
N ASP A 60 20.29 14.08 4.02
CA ASP A 60 20.49 15.13 5.01
C ASP A 60 19.24 15.28 5.88
N PHE A 61 18.06 15.27 5.23
CA PHE A 61 16.80 15.52 5.88
C PHE A 61 16.49 14.51 6.98
N ILE A 62 16.78 13.22 6.77
CA ILE A 62 16.54 12.16 7.76
C ILE A 62 17.46 12.21 8.99
N ARG A 63 18.38 13.18 9.04
CA ARG A 63 19.32 13.38 10.14
C ARG A 63 19.15 14.71 10.87
N LEU A 64 18.14 15.48 10.54
CA LEU A 64 17.89 16.80 11.13
C LEU A 64 17.18 16.73 12.49
N ASN A 65 17.73 15.98 13.43
CA ASN A 65 17.16 15.75 14.78
C ASN A 65 16.85 17.03 15.58
N LYS A 66 17.49 18.16 15.24
CA LYS A 66 17.20 19.44 15.89
C LYS A 66 15.91 20.11 15.41
N TYR A 67 15.39 19.66 14.26
CA TYR A 67 14.30 20.34 13.57
C TYR A 67 13.11 19.42 13.27
N ILE A 68 13.34 18.11 13.32
CA ILE A 68 12.35 17.10 12.95
C ILE A 68 12.25 16.09 14.08
N ASP A 69 11.05 15.94 14.63
CA ASP A 69 10.77 15.02 15.73
C ASP A 69 10.48 13.61 15.23
N VAL A 70 9.84 13.48 14.03
CA VAL A 70 9.44 12.20 13.48
C VAL A 70 9.35 12.24 11.97
N ILE A 71 9.70 11.14 11.31
CA ILE A 71 9.55 10.94 9.87
C ILE A 71 8.49 9.88 9.61
N ILE A 72 7.57 10.18 8.69
CA ILE A 72 6.56 9.23 8.20
C ILE A 72 6.83 8.99 6.70
N PRO A 73 7.59 7.94 6.36
CA PRO A 73 7.95 7.68 4.97
C PRO A 73 6.74 7.17 4.17
N ARG A 74 6.52 7.77 3.00
CA ARG A 74 5.53 7.33 2.02
C ARG A 74 6.23 7.09 0.69
N GLY A 75 6.08 5.90 0.13
CA GLY A 75 6.73 5.52 -1.12
C GLY A 75 7.01 4.02 -1.20
N GLY A 76 7.75 3.62 -2.21
CA GLY A 76 8.11 2.22 -2.45
C GLY A 76 9.08 1.64 -1.41
N LYS A 77 9.18 0.31 -1.39
CA LYS A 77 10.00 -0.49 -0.45
C LYS A 77 11.47 0.02 -0.36
N GLY A 78 12.08 0.36 -1.50
CA GLY A 78 13.48 0.85 -1.53
C GLY A 78 13.70 2.16 -0.76
N LEU A 79 12.80 3.14 -0.90
CA LEU A 79 12.89 4.40 -0.15
C LEU A 79 12.67 4.17 1.35
N LYS A 80 11.69 3.36 1.70
CA LYS A 80 11.40 3.03 3.10
C LYS A 80 12.59 2.36 3.77
N ASN A 81 13.14 1.31 3.15
CA ASN A 81 14.31 0.60 3.67
C ASN A 81 15.53 1.52 3.81
N PHE A 82 15.75 2.40 2.84
CA PHE A 82 16.82 3.40 2.92
C PHE A 82 16.64 4.33 4.12
N ILE A 83 15.43 4.87 4.34
CA ILE A 83 15.15 5.76 5.46
C ILE A 83 15.33 5.02 6.79
N ILE A 84 14.77 3.83 6.95
CA ILE A 84 14.87 3.03 8.18
C ILE A 84 16.32 2.72 8.52
N GLY A 85 17.13 2.34 7.53
CA GLY A 85 18.53 1.98 7.74
C GLY A 85 19.48 3.16 7.96
N ASN A 86 19.08 4.42 7.67
CA ASN A 86 19.98 5.57 7.66
C ASN A 86 19.50 6.76 8.48
N ALA A 87 18.23 6.78 8.89
CA ALA A 87 17.67 7.87 9.67
C ALA A 87 18.21 7.87 11.11
N THR A 88 18.49 9.06 11.63
CA THR A 88 18.71 9.28 13.04
C THR A 88 17.51 9.94 13.74
N VAL A 89 16.62 10.53 12.94
CA VAL A 89 15.30 10.97 13.39
C VAL A 89 14.39 9.75 13.53
N PRO A 90 13.56 9.64 14.58
CA PRO A 90 12.58 8.57 14.72
C PRO A 90 11.70 8.39 13.49
N VAL A 91 11.46 7.14 13.09
CA VAL A 91 10.67 6.81 11.89
C VAL A 91 9.42 6.04 12.30
N ILE A 92 8.25 6.52 11.88
CA ILE A 92 7.00 5.77 11.94
C ILE A 92 6.74 5.23 10.53
N GLU A 93 6.98 3.96 10.35
CA GLU A 93 6.73 3.32 9.07
C GLU A 93 5.43 2.50 9.07
N THR A 94 4.82 2.45 7.90
CA THR A 94 3.86 1.40 7.58
C THR A 94 4.60 0.36 6.75
N GLY A 95 4.70 -0.86 7.24
CA GLY A 95 5.28 -1.99 6.50
C GLY A 95 4.66 -2.16 5.10
N ALA A 96 5.24 -3.02 4.28
CA ALA A 96 4.56 -3.54 3.11
C ALA A 96 3.40 -4.42 3.62
N GLY A 97 2.17 -4.10 3.23
CA GLY A 97 1.02 -4.95 3.58
C GLY A 97 1.00 -6.16 2.63
N LEU A 98 0.92 -7.36 3.18
CA LEU A 98 0.47 -8.53 2.47
C LEU A 98 -1.02 -8.69 2.77
N CYS A 99 -1.87 -8.27 1.82
CA CYS A 99 -3.31 -8.29 2.04
C CYS A 99 -3.87 -9.69 1.82
N HIS A 100 -4.65 -10.15 2.79
CA HIS A 100 -5.22 -11.48 2.78
C HIS A 100 -6.76 -11.42 2.74
N ILE A 101 -7.36 -12.36 2.04
CA ILE A 101 -8.77 -12.72 2.22
C ILE A 101 -8.81 -14.15 2.72
N PHE A 102 -9.63 -14.40 3.76
CA PHE A 102 -9.94 -15.75 4.22
C PHE A 102 -11.39 -16.08 3.85
N VAL A 103 -11.57 -17.22 3.17
CA VAL A 103 -12.88 -17.78 2.85
C VAL A 103 -13.16 -18.93 3.78
N ASP A 104 -14.06 -18.71 4.71
CA ASP A 104 -14.52 -19.70 5.68
C ASP A 104 -15.44 -20.74 5.03
N GLU A 105 -15.61 -21.90 5.66
CA GLU A 105 -16.51 -22.94 5.16
C GLU A 105 -17.99 -22.51 5.08
N SER A 106 -18.38 -21.53 5.89
CA SER A 106 -19.74 -20.98 5.90
C SER A 106 -19.95 -19.85 4.88
N ALA A 107 -18.94 -19.52 4.08
CA ALA A 107 -19.00 -18.42 3.14
C ALA A 107 -19.99 -18.68 1.99
N ASP A 108 -20.71 -17.64 1.60
CA ASP A 108 -21.51 -17.65 0.35
C ASP A 108 -20.55 -17.52 -0.84
N ILE A 109 -20.28 -18.64 -1.52
CA ILE A 109 -19.32 -18.71 -2.63
C ILE A 109 -19.67 -17.74 -3.76
N LYS A 110 -20.96 -17.55 -4.06
CA LYS A 110 -21.43 -16.63 -5.11
C LYS A 110 -21.11 -15.17 -4.80
N LYS A 111 -21.01 -14.81 -3.51
CA LYS A 111 -20.56 -13.49 -3.08
C LYS A 111 -19.04 -13.41 -2.96
N ALA A 112 -18.39 -14.48 -2.54
CA ALA A 112 -16.94 -14.51 -2.34
C ALA A 112 -16.18 -14.27 -3.65
N ILE A 113 -16.59 -14.92 -4.75
CA ILE A 113 -15.93 -14.81 -6.06
C ILE A 113 -15.80 -13.36 -6.53
N PRO A 114 -16.88 -12.57 -6.71
CA PRO A 114 -16.75 -11.19 -7.18
C PRO A 114 -16.02 -10.28 -6.19
N ILE A 115 -16.05 -10.56 -4.88
CA ILE A 115 -15.27 -9.82 -3.89
C ILE A 115 -13.77 -10.05 -4.10
N ILE A 116 -13.36 -11.30 -4.28
CA ILE A 116 -11.94 -11.66 -4.50
C ILE A 116 -11.45 -11.11 -5.84
N GLU A 117 -12.22 -11.29 -6.91
CA GLU A 117 -11.93 -10.74 -8.23
C GLU A 117 -11.70 -9.24 -8.16
N ASN A 118 -12.64 -8.49 -7.60
CA ASN A 118 -12.51 -7.04 -7.44
C ASN A 118 -11.32 -6.64 -6.55
N ALA A 119 -11.07 -7.34 -5.45
CA ALA A 119 -9.97 -7.05 -4.56
C ALA A 119 -8.59 -7.26 -5.23
N LYS A 120 -8.50 -8.14 -6.24
CA LYS A 120 -7.27 -8.37 -7.01
C LYS A 120 -7.16 -7.47 -8.24
N THR A 121 -8.24 -7.27 -8.99
CA THR A 121 -8.18 -6.75 -10.36
C THR A 121 -8.55 -5.27 -10.48
N GLN A 122 -9.30 -4.72 -9.53
CA GLN A 122 -9.73 -3.31 -9.56
C GLN A 122 -8.57 -2.33 -9.75
N ARG A 123 -7.46 -2.54 -9.02
CA ARG A 123 -6.26 -1.71 -9.14
C ARG A 123 -5.06 -2.42 -8.52
N CYS A 124 -4.34 -3.18 -9.32
CA CYS A 124 -3.25 -4.06 -8.87
C CYS A 124 -2.08 -3.36 -8.18
N SER A 125 -1.92 -2.04 -8.38
CA SER A 125 -0.79 -1.26 -7.82
C SER A 125 -1.08 -0.60 -6.47
N THR A 126 -2.25 -0.82 -5.87
CA THR A 126 -2.58 -0.24 -4.57
C THR A 126 -2.10 -1.12 -3.42
N CYS A 127 -1.80 -0.46 -2.29
CA CYS A 127 -1.29 -1.14 -1.10
C CYS A 127 -2.32 -2.05 -0.39
N ASN A 128 -3.57 -2.04 -0.84
CA ASN A 128 -4.67 -2.88 -0.33
C ASN A 128 -5.14 -3.93 -1.36
N THR A 129 -4.43 -4.10 -2.46
CA THR A 129 -4.69 -5.19 -3.40
C THR A 129 -4.42 -6.52 -2.70
N ILE A 130 -5.29 -7.50 -2.88
CA ILE A 130 -5.09 -8.84 -2.31
C ILE A 130 -3.85 -9.51 -2.93
N GLU A 131 -3.02 -10.07 -2.08
CA GLU A 131 -1.86 -10.88 -2.47
C GLU A 131 -2.08 -12.36 -2.17
N THR A 132 -2.68 -12.68 -1.05
CA THR A 132 -2.88 -14.05 -0.59
C THR A 132 -4.36 -14.36 -0.33
N LEU A 133 -4.82 -15.48 -0.84
CA LEU A 133 -6.12 -16.05 -0.56
C LEU A 133 -5.96 -17.28 0.33
N LEU A 134 -6.59 -17.27 1.48
CA LEU A 134 -6.70 -18.40 2.40
C LEU A 134 -8.10 -18.98 2.26
N VAL A 135 -8.18 -20.30 2.09
CA VAL A 135 -9.48 -20.99 1.87
C VAL A 135 -9.61 -22.13 2.86
N HIS A 136 -10.75 -22.17 3.57
CA HIS A 136 -11.08 -23.32 4.40
C HIS A 136 -11.17 -24.59 3.54
N GLU A 137 -10.65 -25.72 4.02
CA GLU A 137 -10.54 -26.93 3.20
C GLU A 137 -11.91 -27.42 2.69
N ASN A 138 -12.98 -27.26 3.49
CA ASN A 138 -14.33 -27.63 3.10
C ASN A 138 -14.93 -26.73 2.00
N ALA A 139 -14.44 -25.51 1.82
CA ALA A 139 -14.88 -24.58 0.77
C ALA A 139 -14.06 -24.73 -0.53
N ALA A 140 -12.89 -25.36 -0.47
CA ALA A 140 -11.92 -25.35 -1.54
C ALA A 140 -12.41 -26.00 -2.84
N GLU A 141 -13.05 -27.16 -2.75
CA GLU A 141 -13.54 -27.90 -3.93
C GLU A 141 -14.69 -27.17 -4.66
N GLU A 142 -15.47 -26.34 -3.95
CA GLU A 142 -16.53 -25.54 -4.55
C GLU A 142 -16.02 -24.21 -5.11
N LEU A 143 -15.16 -23.51 -4.35
CA LEU A 143 -14.67 -22.17 -4.69
C LEU A 143 -13.61 -22.17 -5.79
N LEU A 144 -12.55 -22.96 -5.63
CA LEU A 144 -11.33 -22.81 -6.42
C LEU A 144 -11.51 -23.07 -7.91
N PRO A 145 -12.33 -24.04 -8.39
CA PRO A 145 -12.53 -24.26 -9.81
C PRO A 145 -13.17 -23.07 -10.54
N GLU A 146 -14.14 -22.41 -9.93
CA GLU A 146 -14.81 -21.26 -10.54
C GLU A 146 -13.97 -20.00 -10.42
N LEU A 147 -13.45 -19.71 -9.22
CA LEU A 147 -12.60 -18.56 -8.97
C LEU A 147 -11.36 -18.56 -9.87
N SER A 148 -10.70 -19.70 -10.04
CA SER A 148 -9.51 -19.80 -10.89
C SER A 148 -9.79 -19.45 -12.34
N ARG A 149 -10.96 -19.84 -12.88
CA ARG A 149 -11.37 -19.47 -14.23
C ARG A 149 -11.63 -17.96 -14.37
N VAL A 150 -12.26 -17.35 -13.38
CA VAL A 150 -12.51 -15.90 -13.36
C VAL A 150 -11.18 -15.14 -13.35
N LEU A 151 -10.28 -15.45 -12.41
CA LEU A 151 -9.00 -14.79 -12.29
C LEU A 151 -8.07 -15.01 -13.50
N ALA A 152 -8.12 -16.20 -14.13
CA ALA A 152 -7.39 -16.47 -15.36
C ALA A 152 -7.94 -15.62 -16.54
N GLY A 153 -9.25 -15.38 -16.59
CA GLY A 153 -9.88 -14.46 -17.54
C GLY A 153 -9.32 -13.04 -17.44
N ASP A 154 -9.01 -12.60 -16.23
CA ASP A 154 -8.37 -11.30 -15.92
C ASP A 154 -6.84 -11.33 -16.04
N LYS A 155 -6.27 -12.42 -16.54
CA LYS A 155 -4.81 -12.62 -16.70
C LYS A 155 -4.04 -12.59 -15.38
N VAL A 156 -4.65 -12.99 -14.28
CA VAL A 156 -3.98 -13.16 -12.99
C VAL A 156 -3.24 -14.50 -12.99
N GLU A 157 -1.93 -14.47 -12.73
CA GLU A 157 -1.15 -15.69 -12.50
C GLU A 157 -1.50 -16.26 -11.13
N LEU A 158 -1.83 -17.55 -11.08
CA LEU A 158 -2.14 -18.25 -9.84
C LEU A 158 -0.96 -19.11 -9.40
N ARG A 159 -0.57 -18.97 -8.14
CA ARG A 159 0.40 -19.82 -7.45
C ARG A 159 -0.27 -20.42 -6.23
N ALA A 160 -0.21 -21.72 -6.10
CA ALA A 160 -1.01 -22.44 -5.11
C ALA A 160 -0.18 -23.48 -4.34
N ASP A 161 -0.56 -23.70 -3.10
CA ASP A 161 -0.08 -24.82 -2.32
C ASP A 161 -0.46 -26.15 -3.00
N GLU A 162 0.01 -27.26 -2.46
CA GLU A 162 -0.17 -28.57 -3.08
C GLU A 162 -1.63 -28.99 -3.20
N LYS A 163 -2.46 -28.72 -2.18
CA LYS A 163 -3.88 -29.09 -2.20
C LYS A 163 -4.67 -28.24 -3.19
N ALA A 164 -4.52 -26.92 -3.12
CA ALA A 164 -5.19 -25.98 -4.04
C ALA A 164 -4.72 -26.17 -5.49
N PHE A 165 -3.41 -26.47 -5.69
CA PHE A 165 -2.85 -26.76 -7.01
C PHE A 165 -3.57 -27.95 -7.69
N GLU A 166 -3.77 -29.04 -6.97
CA GLU A 166 -4.43 -30.23 -7.54
C GLU A 166 -5.91 -29.96 -7.90
N ILE A 167 -6.62 -29.17 -7.07
CA ILE A 167 -8.01 -28.80 -7.34
C ILE A 167 -8.11 -27.91 -8.58
N ILE A 168 -7.29 -26.86 -8.66
CA ILE A 168 -7.29 -25.90 -9.77
C ILE A 168 -6.87 -26.63 -11.07
N LYS A 169 -5.84 -27.45 -11.02
CA LYS A 169 -5.36 -28.21 -12.17
C LYS A 169 -6.41 -29.14 -12.74
N LYS A 170 -7.19 -29.82 -11.90
CA LYS A 170 -8.32 -30.67 -12.31
C LYS A 170 -9.40 -29.87 -13.03
N SER A 171 -9.59 -28.57 -12.70
CA SER A 171 -10.56 -27.71 -13.37
C SER A 171 -10.11 -27.25 -14.77
N GLY A 172 -8.88 -27.55 -15.18
CA GLY A 172 -8.30 -27.18 -16.47
C GLY A 172 -7.74 -25.75 -16.53
N THR A 173 -7.65 -25.05 -15.38
CA THR A 173 -7.05 -23.71 -15.30
C THR A 173 -5.54 -23.82 -15.10
N GLU A 174 -4.77 -22.96 -15.77
CA GLU A 174 -3.32 -22.87 -15.58
C GLU A 174 -2.99 -22.37 -14.17
N VAL A 175 -2.12 -23.08 -13.47
CA VAL A 175 -1.69 -22.76 -12.11
C VAL A 175 -0.26 -23.23 -11.90
N LYS A 176 0.54 -22.48 -11.14
CA LYS A 176 1.89 -22.86 -10.72
C LYS A 176 1.89 -23.30 -9.28
N LYS A 177 2.85 -24.15 -8.92
CA LYS A 177 3.09 -24.44 -7.50
C LYS A 177 3.73 -23.23 -6.83
N ALA A 178 3.24 -22.87 -5.66
CA ALA A 178 3.85 -21.84 -4.84
C ALA A 178 5.16 -22.33 -4.23
N THR A 179 6.07 -21.40 -3.98
CA THR A 179 7.33 -21.57 -3.27
C THR A 179 7.34 -20.70 -2.02
N GLU A 180 8.26 -20.93 -1.09
CA GLU A 180 8.39 -20.10 0.13
C GLU A 180 8.60 -18.61 -0.21
N GLU A 181 9.28 -18.30 -1.31
CA GLU A 181 9.52 -16.93 -1.76
C GLU A 181 8.22 -16.18 -2.14
N ASP A 182 7.19 -16.91 -2.54
CA ASP A 182 5.89 -16.33 -2.94
C ASP A 182 5.11 -15.75 -1.75
N TRP A 183 5.49 -16.12 -0.52
CA TRP A 183 4.86 -15.64 0.71
C TRP A 183 5.55 -14.40 1.30
N GLU A 184 6.69 -13.98 0.75
CA GLU A 184 7.50 -12.85 1.25
C GLU A 184 7.31 -11.53 0.48
N THR A 185 6.50 -11.50 -0.57
CA THR A 185 6.39 -10.35 -1.49
C THR A 185 5.26 -9.41 -1.16
#